data_f40fe02acb152ae8da900dd012f04ef9
#
_entry.id   f40fe02acb152ae8da900dd012f04ef9
#
_cell.length_a   1.000
_cell.length_b   1.000
_cell.length_c   1.000
_cell.angle_alpha   90.00
_cell.angle_beta   90.00
_cell.angle_gamma   90.00
#
_symmetry.space_group_name_H-M   'P 1'
#
loop_
_entity.id
_entity.type
_entity.pdbx_description
1 polymer ?
#
loop_
_entity_poly.entity_id
_entity_poly.type
_entity_poly.pdbx_seq_one_letter_code
_entity_poly.pdbx_strand_id
1 'polypeptide(L)'
;MDTTPLHCLLADPSFAACYDHASLNAADSQRLAATPQLAQRQDWQVSRALKQQTDLPAVSLSHSQGFAALLCAPQPLTAGVDIEFIRPRDFKALSALVCTQEEQDFLKTANCPSETFYQLWCFKEALIKAANLDFPSDMKSVGYVFDSGQPVGLRAGKQTDWYGTSAILADTMALACVWKGKAVTLQWQFFGSLKPNDLTDRQTI
;
A
#
# COMPACT_ATOMS: atom_id res chain seq x y z
N MET A 1 15.15 19.68 11.32
CA MET A 1 15.29 19.10 9.97
C MET A 1 13.92 19.12 9.36
N ASP A 2 13.76 19.79 8.21
CA ASP A 2 12.48 19.79 7.51
C ASP A 2 12.20 18.39 6.97
N THR A 3 11.08 17.80 7.40
CA THR A 3 10.63 16.50 6.90
C THR A 3 9.82 16.71 5.63
N THR A 4 10.01 15.85 4.62
CA THR A 4 9.18 15.87 3.41
C THR A 4 7.80 15.28 3.74
N PRO A 5 6.70 16.00 3.48
CA PRO A 5 5.37 15.43 3.65
C PRO A 5 5.12 14.37 2.58
N LEU A 6 4.62 13.20 3.01
CA LEU A 6 4.11 12.14 2.16
C LEU A 6 2.62 11.99 2.47
N HIS A 7 1.77 12.29 1.49
CA HIS A 7 0.33 12.21 1.65
C HIS A 7 -0.18 10.84 1.21
N CYS A 8 -0.90 10.16 2.07
CA CYS A 8 -1.63 8.93 1.76
C CYS A 8 -3.13 9.22 1.74
N LEU A 9 -3.71 9.21 0.56
CA LEU A 9 -5.14 9.38 0.33
C LEU A 9 -5.77 7.99 0.29
N LEU A 10 -6.84 7.80 1.07
CA LEU A 10 -7.56 6.53 1.18
C LEU A 10 -9.03 6.74 0.82
N ALA A 11 -9.58 5.88 -0.01
CA ALA A 11 -10.99 5.91 -0.39
C ALA A 11 -11.62 4.52 -0.34
N ASP A 12 -12.90 4.48 0.06
CA ASP A 12 -13.73 3.28 0.01
C ASP A 12 -14.58 3.22 -1.28
N PRO A 13 -15.31 2.11 -1.50
CA PRO A 13 -16.14 1.93 -2.70
C PRO A 13 -17.19 3.02 -2.94
N SER A 14 -17.68 3.72 -1.88
CA SER A 14 -18.68 4.78 -2.03
C SER A 14 -18.14 5.99 -2.81
N PHE A 15 -16.82 6.17 -2.81
CA PHE A 15 -16.15 7.27 -3.51
C PHE A 15 -16.18 7.14 -5.04
N ALA A 16 -16.58 5.99 -5.58
CA ALA A 16 -16.82 5.83 -7.03
C ALA A 16 -17.81 6.86 -7.58
N ALA A 17 -18.75 7.35 -6.77
CA ALA A 17 -19.71 8.38 -7.16
C ALA A 17 -19.07 9.75 -7.50
N CYS A 18 -17.83 9.99 -7.04
CA CYS A 18 -17.06 11.19 -7.33
C CYS A 18 -16.18 11.06 -8.60
N TYR A 19 -16.24 9.93 -9.30
CA TYR A 19 -15.48 9.75 -10.54
C TYR A 19 -15.98 10.64 -11.64
N ASP A 20 -15.10 11.47 -12.18
CA ASP A 20 -15.38 12.31 -13.35
C ASP A 20 -14.50 11.90 -14.53
N HIS A 21 -15.14 11.39 -15.58
CA HIS A 21 -14.44 10.99 -16.80
C HIS A 21 -13.79 12.20 -17.51
N ALA A 22 -14.40 13.38 -17.44
CA ALA A 22 -13.89 14.57 -18.11
C ALA A 22 -12.60 15.11 -17.44
N SER A 23 -12.39 14.77 -16.18
CA SER A 23 -11.23 15.21 -15.37
C SER A 23 -10.07 14.21 -15.34
N LEU A 24 -10.07 13.20 -16.22
CA LEU A 24 -8.95 12.26 -16.35
C LEU A 24 -7.71 12.96 -16.92
N ASN A 25 -6.53 12.67 -16.35
CA ASN A 25 -5.29 13.11 -16.95
C ASN A 25 -5.01 12.39 -18.28
N ALA A 26 -4.05 12.88 -19.06
CA ALA A 26 -3.75 12.36 -20.40
C ALA A 26 -3.41 10.85 -20.40
N ALA A 27 -2.63 10.38 -19.41
CA ALA A 27 -2.25 8.96 -19.32
C ALA A 27 -3.44 8.06 -19.00
N ASP A 28 -4.31 8.45 -18.05
CA ASP A 28 -5.51 7.70 -17.71
C ASP A 28 -6.54 7.74 -18.84
N SER A 29 -6.67 8.87 -19.56
CA SER A 29 -7.53 9.01 -20.75
C SER A 29 -7.06 8.06 -21.86
N GLN A 30 -5.75 8.00 -22.13
CA GLN A 30 -5.18 7.08 -23.13
C GLN A 30 -5.41 5.64 -22.75
N ARG A 31 -5.23 5.28 -21.47
CA ARG A 31 -5.47 3.92 -20.97
C ARG A 31 -6.94 3.53 -21.08
N LEU A 32 -7.85 4.46 -20.79
CA LEU A 32 -9.29 4.25 -20.94
C LEU A 32 -9.69 4.09 -22.41
N ALA A 33 -9.13 4.88 -23.32
CA ALA A 33 -9.36 4.75 -24.76
C ALA A 33 -8.92 3.38 -25.28
N ALA A 34 -7.78 2.85 -24.78
CA ALA A 34 -7.28 1.53 -25.13
C ALA A 34 -8.11 0.38 -24.50
N THR A 35 -8.77 0.62 -23.37
CA THR A 35 -9.53 -0.39 -22.60
C THR A 35 -10.81 0.24 -22.03
N PRO A 36 -11.86 0.47 -22.85
CA PRO A 36 -13.07 1.19 -22.43
C PRO A 36 -13.82 0.56 -21.25
N GLN A 37 -13.71 -0.76 -21.07
CA GLN A 37 -14.36 -1.50 -19.98
C GLN A 37 -13.87 -1.05 -18.59
N LEU A 38 -12.71 -0.39 -18.49
CA LEU A 38 -12.21 0.17 -17.25
C LEU A 38 -13.19 1.17 -16.63
N ALA A 39 -13.92 1.95 -17.45
CA ALA A 39 -14.89 2.93 -16.95
C ALA A 39 -16.01 2.31 -16.10
N GLN A 40 -16.30 1.02 -16.26
CA GLN A 40 -17.33 0.30 -15.50
C GLN A 40 -16.79 -0.38 -14.24
N ARG A 41 -15.48 -0.42 -14.06
CA ARG A 41 -14.87 -1.07 -12.90
C ARG A 41 -14.81 -0.11 -11.72
N GLN A 42 -15.37 -0.54 -10.60
CA GLN A 42 -15.40 0.26 -9.36
C GLN A 42 -14.01 0.63 -8.86
N ASP A 43 -13.05 -0.30 -8.90
CA ASP A 43 -11.66 -0.04 -8.50
C ASP A 43 -10.97 1.01 -9.38
N TRP A 44 -11.28 1.03 -10.69
CA TRP A 44 -10.86 2.11 -11.58
C TRP A 44 -11.47 3.44 -11.17
N GLN A 45 -12.81 3.49 -11.01
CA GLN A 45 -13.53 4.72 -10.68
C GLN A 45 -13.02 5.33 -9.37
N VAL A 46 -12.95 4.53 -8.30
CA VAL A 46 -12.46 5.00 -6.98
C VAL A 46 -11.03 5.51 -7.07
N SER A 47 -10.14 4.75 -7.70
CA SER A 47 -8.72 5.13 -7.80
C SER A 47 -8.50 6.38 -8.65
N ARG A 48 -9.32 6.62 -9.70
CA ARG A 48 -9.24 7.84 -10.51
C ARG A 48 -9.92 9.04 -9.84
N ALA A 49 -11.06 8.84 -9.18
CA ALA A 49 -11.67 9.87 -8.34
C ALA A 49 -10.69 10.34 -7.25
N LEU A 50 -9.92 9.41 -6.65
CA LEU A 50 -8.91 9.72 -5.64
C LEU A 50 -7.76 10.57 -6.22
N LYS A 51 -7.29 10.25 -7.42
CA LYS A 51 -6.26 11.07 -8.12
C LYS A 51 -6.75 12.49 -8.44
N GLN A 52 -8.05 12.70 -8.60
CA GLN A 52 -8.66 13.99 -8.87
C GLN A 52 -8.76 14.88 -7.62
N GLN A 53 -8.45 14.37 -6.43
CA GLN A 53 -8.50 15.13 -5.16
C GLN A 53 -7.20 15.88 -4.85
N THR A 54 -6.18 15.78 -5.70
CA THR A 54 -4.89 16.39 -5.41
C THR A 54 -4.17 16.81 -6.70
N ASP A 55 -3.50 17.95 -6.64
CA ASP A 55 -2.58 18.42 -7.68
C ASP A 55 -1.14 17.91 -7.42
N LEU A 56 -0.89 17.25 -6.30
CA LEU A 56 0.43 16.69 -6.00
C LEU A 56 0.77 15.53 -6.92
N PRO A 57 2.04 15.40 -7.34
CA PRO A 57 2.48 14.25 -8.12
C PRO A 57 2.17 12.93 -7.42
N ALA A 58 1.49 12.03 -8.13
CA ALA A 58 1.26 10.67 -7.66
C ALA A 58 2.58 9.88 -7.67
N VAL A 59 2.91 9.28 -6.53
CA VAL A 59 4.12 8.46 -6.34
C VAL A 59 3.79 6.98 -6.52
N SER A 60 2.69 6.50 -5.91
CA SER A 60 2.27 5.11 -5.96
C SER A 60 0.76 5.00 -5.77
N LEU A 61 0.15 4.00 -6.39
CA LEU A 61 -1.29 3.71 -6.30
C LEU A 61 -1.52 2.21 -6.13
N SER A 62 -2.43 1.85 -5.23
CA SER A 62 -2.95 0.49 -5.10
C SER A 62 -4.47 0.50 -4.91
N HIS A 63 -5.12 -0.59 -5.27
CA HIS A 63 -6.56 -0.77 -5.06
C HIS A 63 -6.91 -2.25 -4.91
N SER A 64 -7.88 -2.56 -4.06
CA SER A 64 -8.40 -3.90 -3.81
C SER A 64 -9.87 -3.82 -3.37
N GLN A 65 -10.77 -4.60 -3.98
CA GLN A 65 -12.19 -4.67 -3.64
C GLN A 65 -12.90 -3.30 -3.59
N GLY A 66 -12.57 -2.41 -4.51
CA GLY A 66 -13.15 -1.06 -4.58
C GLY A 66 -12.55 -0.04 -3.62
N PHE A 67 -11.68 -0.45 -2.69
CA PHE A 67 -10.85 0.49 -1.93
C PHE A 67 -9.64 0.92 -2.75
N ALA A 68 -9.16 2.13 -2.53
CA ALA A 68 -7.95 2.66 -3.15
C ALA A 68 -7.07 3.40 -2.15
N ALA A 69 -5.75 3.30 -2.35
CA ALA A 69 -4.74 4.05 -1.63
C ALA A 69 -3.80 4.73 -2.63
N LEU A 70 -3.61 6.03 -2.49
CA LEU A 70 -2.76 6.85 -3.35
C LEU A 70 -1.71 7.56 -2.50
N LEU A 71 -0.42 7.37 -2.81
CA LEU A 71 0.66 8.19 -2.27
C LEU A 71 0.96 9.35 -3.20
N CYS A 72 1.06 10.55 -2.63
CA CYS A 72 1.45 11.78 -3.31
C CYS A 72 2.52 12.52 -2.52
N ALA A 73 3.45 13.17 -3.21
CA ALA A 73 4.48 13.99 -2.58
C ALA A 73 4.77 15.24 -3.44
N PRO A 74 5.07 16.40 -2.81
CA PRO A 74 5.40 17.64 -3.53
C PRO A 74 6.76 17.58 -4.25
N GLN A 75 7.63 16.65 -3.84
CA GLN A 75 8.96 16.44 -4.40
C GLN A 75 9.16 14.97 -4.77
N PRO A 76 10.06 14.65 -5.70
CA PRO A 76 10.39 13.26 -6.03
C PRO A 76 10.80 12.47 -4.79
N LEU A 77 10.13 11.35 -4.55
CA LEU A 77 10.37 10.46 -3.42
C LEU A 77 10.25 9.00 -3.89
N THR A 78 11.19 8.18 -3.44
CA THR A 78 11.08 6.72 -3.62
C THR A 78 10.16 6.18 -2.53
N ALA A 79 8.92 5.87 -2.90
CA ALA A 79 7.89 5.38 -1.98
C ALA A 79 6.90 4.45 -2.71
N GLY A 80 6.21 3.62 -1.94
CA GLY A 80 5.19 2.71 -2.46
C GLY A 80 4.03 2.54 -1.49
N VAL A 81 2.88 2.19 -2.02
CA VAL A 81 1.70 1.82 -1.25
C VAL A 81 1.10 0.53 -1.77
N ASP A 82 0.61 -0.28 -0.84
CA ASP A 82 -0.23 -1.41 -1.16
C ASP A 82 -1.42 -1.50 -0.22
N ILE A 83 -2.57 -1.99 -0.74
CA ILE A 83 -3.79 -2.24 0.02
C ILE A 83 -4.41 -3.54 -0.44
N GLU A 84 -4.76 -4.43 0.51
CA GLU A 84 -5.30 -5.74 0.23
C GLU A 84 -6.49 -6.09 1.13
N PHE A 85 -7.48 -6.74 0.54
CA PHE A 85 -8.63 -7.25 1.28
C PHE A 85 -8.24 -8.51 2.07
N ILE A 86 -8.45 -8.46 3.38
CA ILE A 86 -8.18 -9.59 4.30
C ILE A 86 -9.25 -10.65 4.09
N ARG A 87 -8.83 -11.84 3.66
CA ARG A 87 -9.69 -12.99 3.45
C ARG A 87 -9.02 -14.29 3.86
N PRO A 88 -9.77 -15.33 4.22
CA PRO A 88 -9.21 -16.63 4.53
C PRO A 88 -8.39 -17.18 3.34
N ARG A 89 -7.19 -17.66 3.63
CA ARG A 89 -6.27 -18.27 2.66
C ARG A 89 -5.50 -19.42 3.32
N ASP A 90 -4.86 -20.25 2.52
CA ASP A 90 -3.82 -21.14 3.02
C ASP A 90 -2.54 -20.32 3.28
N PHE A 91 -2.49 -19.65 4.46
CA PHE A 91 -1.37 -18.80 4.85
C PHE A 91 -0.07 -19.58 4.98
N LYS A 92 -0.14 -20.90 5.31
CA LYS A 92 1.04 -21.75 5.41
C LYS A 92 1.67 -21.94 4.03
N ALA A 93 0.88 -22.28 3.03
CA ALA A 93 1.36 -22.42 1.66
C ALA A 93 1.86 -21.08 1.08
N LEU A 94 1.11 -19.99 1.29
CA LEU A 94 1.49 -18.67 0.80
C LEU A 94 2.77 -18.16 1.45
N SER A 95 2.91 -18.25 2.78
CA SER A 95 4.11 -17.80 3.47
C SER A 95 5.36 -18.59 3.06
N ALA A 96 5.24 -19.88 2.77
CA ALA A 96 6.35 -20.68 2.24
C ALA A 96 6.83 -20.17 0.86
N LEU A 97 5.95 -19.61 0.05
CA LEU A 97 6.28 -19.06 -1.27
C LEU A 97 6.93 -17.68 -1.19
N VAL A 98 6.40 -16.78 -0.33
CA VAL A 98 6.71 -15.35 -0.37
C VAL A 98 7.53 -14.83 0.82
N CYS A 99 7.61 -15.59 1.92
CA CYS A 99 8.29 -15.18 3.14
C CYS A 99 9.65 -15.89 3.32
N THR A 100 10.58 -15.21 3.98
CA THR A 100 11.80 -15.84 4.51
C THR A 100 11.47 -16.75 5.69
N GLN A 101 12.44 -17.54 6.16
CA GLN A 101 12.22 -18.38 7.32
C GLN A 101 11.93 -17.55 8.59
N GLU A 102 12.66 -16.45 8.80
CA GLU A 102 12.45 -15.55 9.94
C GLU A 102 11.05 -14.93 9.93
N GLU A 103 10.56 -14.49 8.75
CA GLU A 103 9.19 -13.97 8.59
C GLU A 103 8.14 -15.07 8.88
N GLN A 104 8.35 -16.30 8.42
CA GLN A 104 7.47 -17.41 8.71
C GLN A 104 7.42 -17.74 10.21
N ASP A 105 8.55 -17.68 10.90
CA ASP A 105 8.63 -17.92 12.33
C ASP A 105 7.96 -16.80 13.12
N PHE A 106 8.13 -15.55 12.72
CA PHE A 106 7.40 -14.41 13.27
C PHE A 106 5.88 -14.55 13.11
N LEU A 107 5.39 -14.92 11.92
CA LEU A 107 3.95 -15.13 11.66
C LEU A 107 3.34 -16.23 12.54
N LYS A 108 4.10 -17.27 12.94
CA LYS A 108 3.61 -18.31 13.84
C LYS A 108 3.35 -17.81 15.27
N THR A 109 4.02 -16.74 15.68
CA THR A 109 3.88 -16.15 17.02
C THR A 109 2.81 -15.04 17.10
N ALA A 110 2.26 -14.64 15.95
CA ALA A 110 1.29 -13.54 15.86
C ALA A 110 -0.06 -13.89 16.50
N ASN A 111 -0.64 -12.95 17.24
CA ASN A 111 -1.97 -13.12 17.84
C ASN A 111 -3.09 -13.15 16.78
N CYS A 112 -2.94 -12.37 15.70
CA CYS A 112 -3.84 -12.30 14.56
C CYS A 112 -3.11 -12.68 13.28
N PRO A 113 -2.87 -14.00 13.01
CA PRO A 113 -2.00 -14.43 11.92
C PRO A 113 -2.42 -13.95 10.53
N SER A 114 -3.72 -13.82 10.27
CA SER A 114 -4.24 -13.33 8.98
C SER A 114 -3.91 -11.86 8.75
N GLU A 115 -4.16 -11.00 9.74
CA GLU A 115 -3.87 -9.56 9.65
C GLU A 115 -2.37 -9.33 9.54
N THR A 116 -1.58 -9.98 10.40
CA THR A 116 -0.10 -9.88 10.38
C THR A 116 0.47 -10.35 9.05
N PHE A 117 -0.07 -11.43 8.47
CA PHE A 117 0.33 -11.90 7.14
C PHE A 117 0.04 -10.85 6.06
N TYR A 118 -1.19 -10.27 6.07
CA TYR A 118 -1.57 -9.27 5.06
C TYR A 118 -0.82 -7.95 5.24
N GLN A 119 -0.51 -7.52 6.47
CA GLN A 119 0.37 -6.36 6.72
C GLN A 119 1.77 -6.60 6.15
N LEU A 120 2.37 -7.78 6.39
CA LEU A 120 3.66 -8.14 5.79
C LEU A 120 3.56 -8.23 4.25
N TRP A 121 2.50 -8.82 3.72
CA TRP A 121 2.24 -8.88 2.27
C TRP A 121 2.19 -7.49 1.66
N CYS A 122 1.41 -6.56 2.23
CA CYS A 122 1.33 -5.18 1.77
C CYS A 122 2.69 -4.45 1.85
N PHE A 123 3.48 -4.67 2.91
CA PHE A 123 4.86 -4.15 2.96
C PHE A 123 5.70 -4.66 1.79
N LYS A 124 5.65 -5.95 1.50
CA LYS A 124 6.42 -6.55 0.41
C LYS A 124 6.00 -6.00 -0.95
N GLU A 125 4.70 -5.94 -1.25
CA GLU A 125 4.20 -5.38 -2.51
C GLU A 125 4.51 -3.89 -2.64
N ALA A 126 4.37 -3.11 -1.58
CA ALA A 126 4.73 -1.70 -1.56
C ALA A 126 6.24 -1.50 -1.81
N LEU A 127 7.11 -2.33 -1.22
CA LEU A 127 8.56 -2.32 -1.45
C LEU A 127 8.91 -2.70 -2.89
N ILE A 128 8.27 -3.73 -3.45
CA ILE A 128 8.45 -4.14 -4.86
C ILE A 128 8.11 -2.98 -5.79
N LYS A 129 6.97 -2.33 -5.58
CA LYS A 129 6.56 -1.14 -6.37
C LYS A 129 7.57 0.00 -6.24
N ALA A 130 7.98 0.33 -5.00
CA ALA A 130 8.88 1.43 -4.73
C ALA A 130 10.31 1.21 -5.25
N ALA A 131 10.81 -0.02 -5.15
CA ALA A 131 12.15 -0.40 -5.58
C ALA A 131 12.21 -0.85 -7.06
N ASN A 132 11.08 -0.82 -7.79
CA ASN A 132 10.96 -1.27 -9.17
C ASN A 132 11.49 -2.71 -9.36
N LEU A 133 11.05 -3.61 -8.52
CA LEU A 133 11.37 -5.03 -8.52
C LEU A 133 10.25 -5.86 -9.18
N ASP A 134 10.51 -7.13 -9.46
CA ASP A 134 9.57 -8.01 -10.15
C ASP A 134 8.69 -8.81 -9.17
N PHE A 135 7.37 -8.78 -9.40
CA PHE A 135 6.42 -9.63 -8.72
C PHE A 135 6.12 -10.88 -9.57
N PRO A 136 6.07 -12.08 -8.99
CA PRO A 136 6.29 -12.45 -7.57
C PRO A 136 7.73 -12.87 -7.24
N SER A 137 8.66 -12.81 -8.19
CA SER A 137 10.02 -13.36 -8.09
C SER A 137 10.83 -12.75 -6.94
N ASP A 138 10.63 -11.46 -6.68
CA ASP A 138 11.39 -10.73 -5.65
C ASP A 138 10.73 -10.70 -4.26
N MET A 139 9.60 -11.39 -4.06
CA MET A 139 8.88 -11.37 -2.78
C MET A 139 9.74 -11.79 -1.58
N LYS A 140 10.68 -12.72 -1.74
CA LYS A 140 11.61 -13.11 -0.65
C LYS A 140 12.79 -12.15 -0.48
N SER A 141 13.06 -11.30 -1.47
CA SER A 141 14.14 -10.30 -1.40
C SER A 141 13.74 -9.04 -0.64
N VAL A 142 12.44 -8.81 -0.44
CA VAL A 142 11.87 -7.65 0.27
C VAL A 142 11.17 -8.09 1.56
N GLY A 143 11.00 -7.17 2.52
CA GLY A 143 10.25 -7.41 3.75
C GLY A 143 10.98 -6.93 5.01
N TYR A 144 10.76 -7.64 6.12
CA TYR A 144 11.31 -7.25 7.41
C TYR A 144 12.83 -7.52 7.54
N VAL A 145 13.49 -6.64 8.31
CA VAL A 145 14.77 -6.89 8.96
C VAL A 145 14.48 -7.24 10.40
N PHE A 146 15.06 -8.33 10.90
CA PHE A 146 14.85 -8.79 12.27
C PHE A 146 16.07 -8.54 13.15
N ASP A 147 15.81 -8.22 14.43
CA ASP A 147 16.75 -8.32 15.52
C ASP A 147 16.08 -9.09 16.67
N SER A 148 16.74 -10.16 17.13
CA SER A 148 16.24 -11.00 18.22
C SER A 148 14.79 -11.48 18.02
N GLY A 149 14.40 -11.78 16.76
CA GLY A 149 13.07 -12.27 16.40
C GLY A 149 11.99 -11.19 16.30
N GLN A 150 12.35 -9.91 16.46
CA GLN A 150 11.43 -8.78 16.30
C GLN A 150 11.75 -7.98 15.03
N PRO A 151 10.74 -7.53 14.27
CA PRO A 151 10.97 -6.65 13.13
C PRO A 151 11.46 -5.29 13.61
N VAL A 152 12.62 -4.85 13.08
CA VAL A 152 13.27 -3.58 13.44
C VAL A 152 13.50 -2.66 12.24
N GLY A 153 13.18 -3.09 11.04
CA GLY A 153 13.34 -2.32 9.81
C GLY A 153 12.76 -3.04 8.60
N LEU A 154 12.86 -2.38 7.46
CA LEU A 154 12.47 -2.91 6.17
C LEU A 154 13.68 -3.02 5.23
N ARG A 155 13.63 -3.95 4.29
CA ARG A 155 14.65 -4.14 3.27
C ARG A 155 14.06 -4.35 1.87
N ALA A 156 14.78 -3.87 0.86
CA ALA A 156 14.58 -4.25 -0.52
C ALA A 156 15.94 -4.69 -1.10
N GLY A 157 16.09 -6.00 -1.37
CA GLY A 157 17.35 -6.62 -1.68
C GLY A 157 18.35 -6.47 -0.52
N LYS A 158 19.49 -5.83 -0.79
CA LYS A 158 20.53 -5.54 0.22
C LYS A 158 20.37 -4.17 0.91
N GLN A 159 19.41 -3.35 0.47
CA GLN A 159 19.18 -2.02 1.02
C GLN A 159 18.26 -2.11 2.23
N THR A 160 18.67 -1.53 3.37
CA THR A 160 17.97 -1.56 4.66
C THR A 160 17.59 -0.17 5.16
N ASP A 161 17.72 0.85 4.32
CA ASP A 161 17.33 2.24 4.57
C ASP A 161 15.87 2.54 4.19
N TRP A 162 15.01 1.52 4.30
CA TRP A 162 13.59 1.58 4.06
C TRP A 162 12.82 1.70 5.37
N TYR A 163 11.80 2.51 5.36
CA TYR A 163 10.88 2.76 6.46
C TYR A 163 9.46 2.57 5.97
N GLY A 164 8.55 2.32 6.90
CA GLY A 164 7.17 2.17 6.50
C GLY A 164 6.19 2.18 7.68
N THR A 165 4.92 2.33 7.33
CA THR A 165 3.81 2.19 8.25
C THR A 165 2.79 1.24 7.64
N SER A 166 2.37 0.22 8.39
CA SER A 166 1.20 -0.59 8.07
C SER A 166 0.03 -0.26 8.98
N ALA A 167 -1.17 -0.59 8.54
CA ALA A 167 -2.40 -0.41 9.30
C ALA A 167 -3.48 -1.37 8.81
N ILE A 168 -4.54 -1.52 9.62
CA ILE A 168 -5.81 -2.11 9.22
C ILE A 168 -6.80 -0.97 8.95
N LEU A 169 -7.48 -1.01 7.81
CA LEU A 169 -8.48 -0.03 7.40
C LEU A 169 -9.86 -0.69 7.36
N ALA A 170 -10.84 -0.08 8.03
CA ALA A 170 -12.22 -0.53 8.08
C ALA A 170 -12.36 -2.03 8.45
N ASP A 171 -11.51 -2.52 9.34
CA ASP A 171 -11.42 -3.90 9.88
C ASP A 171 -11.27 -5.01 8.81
N THR A 172 -11.18 -4.65 7.55
CA THR A 172 -11.20 -5.60 6.42
C THR A 172 -10.06 -5.46 5.44
N MET A 173 -9.33 -4.36 5.47
CA MET A 173 -8.25 -4.07 4.53
C MET A 173 -6.93 -3.95 5.27
N ALA A 174 -5.90 -4.65 4.83
CA ALA A 174 -4.53 -4.36 5.23
C ALA A 174 -3.93 -3.31 4.28
N LEU A 175 -3.14 -2.41 4.83
CA LEU A 175 -2.49 -1.30 4.11
C LEU A 175 -1.05 -1.19 4.54
N ALA A 176 -0.15 -0.89 3.62
CA ALA A 176 1.22 -0.47 3.94
C ALA A 176 1.69 0.66 3.03
N CYS A 177 2.35 1.64 3.63
CA CYS A 177 3.10 2.69 2.97
C CYS A 177 4.58 2.52 3.29
N VAL A 178 5.45 2.58 2.30
CA VAL A 178 6.90 2.49 2.47
C VAL A 178 7.60 3.67 1.80
N TRP A 179 8.75 4.05 2.32
CA TRP A 179 9.59 5.08 1.72
C TRP A 179 11.06 4.84 2.02
N LYS A 180 11.93 5.44 1.22
CA LYS A 180 13.37 5.37 1.41
C LYS A 180 13.89 6.64 2.11
N GLY A 181 14.73 6.47 3.13
CA GLY A 181 15.29 7.58 3.93
C GLY A 181 14.38 8.02 5.09
N LYS A 182 14.95 8.74 6.09
CA LYS A 182 14.29 8.99 7.38
C LYS A 182 13.42 10.24 7.47
N ALA A 183 13.55 11.18 6.56
CA ALA A 183 12.97 12.53 6.70
C ALA A 183 11.59 12.66 6.07
N VAL A 184 10.66 11.74 6.36
CA VAL A 184 9.27 11.76 5.86
C VAL A 184 8.28 11.90 7.00
N THR A 185 7.23 12.71 6.80
CA THR A 185 6.05 12.76 7.65
C THR A 185 4.85 12.28 6.87
N LEU A 186 4.32 11.11 7.22
CA LEU A 186 3.13 10.52 6.58
C LEU A 186 1.86 11.22 7.08
N GLN A 187 1.06 11.74 6.14
CA GLN A 187 -0.21 12.41 6.39
C GLN A 187 -1.35 11.64 5.74
N TRP A 188 -2.36 11.31 6.53
CA TRP A 188 -3.53 10.53 6.10
C TRP A 188 -4.69 11.45 5.71
N GLN A 189 -5.34 11.15 4.58
CA GLN A 189 -6.57 11.78 4.13
C GLN A 189 -7.60 10.71 3.76
N PHE A 190 -8.85 10.92 4.13
CA PHE A 190 -9.92 9.92 4.02
C PHE A 190 -11.04 10.44 3.15
N PHE A 191 -11.54 9.61 2.23
CA PHE A 191 -12.56 9.95 1.25
C PHE A 191 -13.66 8.88 1.20
N GLY A 192 -14.85 9.29 0.71
CA GLY A 192 -16.03 8.46 0.75
C GLY A 192 -16.65 8.48 2.15
N SER A 193 -16.93 7.31 2.69
CA SER A 193 -17.44 7.14 4.06
C SER A 193 -16.35 6.94 5.11
N LEU A 194 -15.09 6.80 4.70
CA LEU A 194 -13.95 6.59 5.60
C LEU A 194 -13.70 7.77 6.54
N LYS A 195 -13.28 7.43 7.76
CA LYS A 195 -12.93 8.38 8.83
C LYS A 195 -11.58 8.01 9.46
N PRO A 196 -10.90 8.94 10.16
CA PRO A 196 -9.62 8.65 10.83
C PRO A 196 -9.65 7.45 11.79
N ASN A 197 -10.79 7.19 12.43
CA ASN A 197 -10.94 6.07 13.37
C ASN A 197 -11.07 4.70 12.69
N ASP A 198 -11.28 4.67 11.37
CA ASP A 198 -11.30 3.42 10.59
C ASP A 198 -9.88 2.89 10.32
N LEU A 199 -8.85 3.65 10.68
CA LEU A 199 -7.44 3.24 10.55
C LEU A 199 -6.90 2.80 11.90
N THR A 200 -6.77 1.50 12.10
CA THR A 200 -6.37 0.84 13.36
C THR A 200 -5.04 0.08 13.19
N ASP A 201 -4.53 -0.50 14.28
CA ASP A 201 -3.33 -1.36 14.32
C ASP A 201 -2.13 -0.82 13.54
N ARG A 202 -1.87 0.50 13.69
CA ARG A 202 -0.75 1.16 13.03
C ARG A 202 0.59 0.71 13.62
N GLN A 203 1.42 0.16 12.77
CA GLN A 203 2.81 -0.21 13.09
C GLN A 203 3.74 0.60 12.22
N THR A 204 4.70 1.27 12.82
CA THR A 204 5.76 2.02 12.10
C THR A 204 7.10 1.32 12.34
N ILE A 205 7.81 1.03 11.27
CA ILE A 205 9.09 0.34 11.25
C ILE A 205 10.11 1.20 10.49
#